data_ec160d35f82a1bed18de51f2030e5b3a
#
_entry.id   ec160d35f82a1bed18de51f2030e5b3a
#
_cell.length_a   1.000
_cell.length_b   1.000
_cell.length_c   1.000
_cell.angle_alpha   90.00
_cell.angle_beta   90.00
_cell.angle_gamma   90.00
#
_symmetry.space_group_name_H-M   'P 1'
#
loop_
_entity.id
_entity.type
_entity.pdbx_description
1 polymer ?
#
loop_
_entity_poly.entity_id
_entity_poly.type
_entity_poly.pdbx_seq_one_letter_code
_entity_poly.pdbx_strand_id
1 'polypeptide(L)'
;FGGANDLAKGVLRPPVDPRQSFDDDPLRMMRAVRFVAQLGFRIEPETAEALTDMVDRIEIVSAERVRDELVKMLLSDRPRAGIEALVDSGLADIVFPEIPALQLEIDEHHRHKDVFEHTMIVIDRAVALETGPDGPVPAPDLTLRLAALMHDIGKPKTRRFESGGKVSFHHHDAVGAKMTRKRLKALHFDHHMVEDVSELVNLHLRFHGYVEEPWTD
;
A
#
# COMPACT_ATOMS: atom_id res chain seq x y z
N PHE A 1 14.12 -24.74 17.76
CA PHE A 1 13.34 -24.13 16.66
C PHE A 1 14.19 -23.48 15.56
N GLY A 2 15.51 -23.50 15.55
CA GLY A 2 16.36 -22.98 14.46
C GLY A 2 16.32 -21.45 14.22
N GLY A 3 15.66 -20.68 15.08
CA GLY A 3 15.42 -19.24 14.89
C GLY A 3 16.69 -18.38 14.76
N ALA A 4 17.79 -18.76 15.40
CA ALA A 4 19.07 -18.07 15.22
C ALA A 4 19.61 -18.21 13.78
N ASN A 5 19.42 -19.38 13.17
CA ASN A 5 19.80 -19.63 11.78
C ASN A 5 18.90 -18.88 10.81
N ASP A 6 17.59 -18.81 11.09
CA ASP A 6 16.64 -18.06 10.28
C ASP A 6 16.93 -16.56 10.35
N LEU A 7 17.22 -16.03 11.53
CA LEU A 7 17.65 -14.66 11.72
C LEU A 7 18.91 -14.34 10.91
N ALA A 8 19.91 -15.21 10.96
CA ALA A 8 21.15 -15.04 10.20
C ALA A 8 20.93 -15.08 8.67
N LYS A 9 19.92 -15.80 8.19
CA LYS A 9 19.56 -15.94 6.78
C LYS A 9 18.52 -14.94 6.31
N GLY A 10 17.96 -14.11 7.19
CA GLY A 10 16.86 -13.20 6.88
C GLY A 10 15.58 -13.92 6.44
N VAL A 11 15.20 -15.00 7.14
CA VAL A 11 14.04 -15.82 6.81
C VAL A 11 12.96 -15.67 7.88
N LEU A 12 11.72 -15.45 7.45
CA LEU A 12 10.53 -15.42 8.29
C LEU A 12 9.81 -16.76 8.19
N ARG A 13 9.72 -17.46 9.30
CA ARG A 13 8.83 -18.62 9.47
C ARG A 13 8.32 -18.66 10.90
N PRO A 14 7.12 -19.23 11.16
CA PRO A 14 6.65 -19.46 12.51
C PRO A 14 7.43 -20.60 13.19
N PRO A 15 7.43 -20.66 14.54
CA PRO A 15 8.11 -21.73 15.27
C PRO A 15 7.38 -23.08 15.21
N VAL A 16 6.13 -23.09 14.73
CA VAL A 16 5.28 -24.26 14.54
C VAL A 16 4.88 -24.35 13.07
N ASP A 17 4.12 -25.36 12.71
CA ASP A 17 3.53 -25.45 11.37
C ASP A 17 2.86 -24.14 10.95
N PRO A 18 3.12 -23.61 9.74
CA PRO A 18 2.57 -22.33 9.30
C PRO A 18 1.04 -22.30 9.30
N ARG A 19 0.38 -23.38 8.88
CA ARG A 19 -1.10 -23.46 8.84
C ARG A 19 -1.70 -23.43 10.24
N GLN A 20 -1.09 -24.18 11.17
CA GLN A 20 -1.49 -24.13 12.58
C GLN A 20 -1.29 -22.73 13.15
N SER A 21 -0.16 -22.09 12.84
CA SER A 21 0.13 -20.74 13.31
C SER A 21 -0.91 -19.72 12.86
N PHE A 22 -1.34 -19.78 11.59
CA PHE A 22 -2.33 -18.84 11.01
C PHE A 22 -3.77 -19.18 11.45
N ASP A 23 -4.05 -20.44 11.76
CA ASP A 23 -5.33 -20.82 12.34
C ASP A 23 -5.49 -20.30 13.78
N ASP A 24 -4.42 -20.39 14.58
CA ASP A 24 -4.38 -19.87 15.96
C ASP A 24 -4.57 -18.34 16.04
N ASP A 25 -3.92 -17.59 15.15
CA ASP A 25 -4.05 -16.12 15.05
C ASP A 25 -3.79 -15.64 13.61
N PRO A 26 -4.85 -15.42 12.82
CA PRO A 26 -4.72 -14.98 11.43
C PRO A 26 -4.00 -13.64 11.24
N LEU A 27 -3.95 -12.77 12.27
CA LEU A 27 -3.18 -11.53 12.19
C LEU A 27 -1.67 -11.80 11.97
N ARG A 28 -1.18 -13.00 12.26
CA ARG A 28 0.21 -13.38 11.98
C ARG A 28 0.55 -13.29 10.50
N MET A 29 -0.41 -13.42 9.59
CA MET A 29 -0.24 -13.19 8.15
C MET A 29 0.15 -11.72 7.89
N MET A 30 -0.60 -10.76 8.44
CA MET A 30 -0.27 -9.33 8.36
C MET A 30 1.09 -9.00 9.00
N ARG A 31 1.41 -9.66 10.12
CA ARG A 31 2.71 -9.50 10.79
C ARG A 31 3.87 -10.01 9.94
N ALA A 32 3.68 -11.12 9.21
CA ALA A 32 4.71 -11.63 8.30
C ALA A 32 5.03 -10.61 7.20
N VAL A 33 4.01 -10.06 6.54
CA VAL A 33 4.16 -9.01 5.52
C VAL A 33 4.81 -7.75 6.11
N ARG A 34 4.39 -7.30 7.28
CA ARG A 34 5.03 -6.17 7.97
C ARG A 34 6.53 -6.43 8.24
N PHE A 35 6.91 -7.63 8.65
CA PHE A 35 8.31 -7.96 8.90
C PHE A 35 9.16 -7.98 7.63
N VAL A 36 8.59 -8.27 6.46
CA VAL A 36 9.28 -8.04 5.18
C VAL A 36 9.69 -6.56 5.06
N ALA A 37 8.77 -5.63 5.35
CA ALA A 37 9.05 -4.19 5.31
C ALA A 37 10.06 -3.74 6.39
N GLN A 38 9.90 -4.20 7.62
CA GLN A 38 10.70 -3.73 8.74
C GLN A 38 12.10 -4.34 8.80
N LEU A 39 12.22 -5.63 8.50
CA LEU A 39 13.48 -6.38 8.67
C LEU A 39 14.18 -6.63 7.33
N GLY A 40 13.49 -6.51 6.19
CA GLY A 40 13.99 -6.90 4.87
C GLY A 40 14.19 -8.41 4.73
N PHE A 41 13.46 -9.16 5.52
CA PHE A 41 13.49 -10.62 5.49
C PHE A 41 12.52 -11.13 4.42
N ARG A 42 12.78 -12.33 3.91
CA ARG A 42 11.87 -13.04 3.02
C ARG A 42 11.01 -14.04 3.79
N ILE A 43 9.77 -14.19 3.39
CA ILE A 43 8.90 -15.25 3.91
C ILE A 43 9.39 -16.58 3.33
N GLU A 44 9.50 -17.58 4.19
CA GLU A 44 9.87 -18.93 3.78
C GLU A 44 8.79 -19.51 2.86
N PRO A 45 9.17 -20.29 1.80
CA PRO A 45 8.20 -20.73 0.77
C PRO A 45 6.98 -21.48 1.31
N GLU A 46 7.16 -22.42 2.24
CA GLU A 46 6.04 -23.15 2.85
C GLU A 46 5.12 -22.22 3.67
N THR A 47 5.71 -21.24 4.34
CA THR A 47 4.98 -20.19 5.06
C THR A 47 4.21 -19.29 4.12
N ALA A 48 4.78 -18.93 2.96
CA ALA A 48 4.12 -18.12 1.94
C ALA A 48 2.95 -18.87 1.28
N GLU A 49 3.12 -20.16 0.99
CA GLU A 49 2.06 -21.02 0.47
C GLU A 49 0.89 -21.12 1.46
N ALA A 50 1.18 -21.43 2.74
CA ALA A 50 0.17 -21.47 3.78
C ALA A 50 -0.57 -20.13 3.96
N LEU A 51 0.13 -18.99 3.83
CA LEU A 51 -0.47 -17.67 3.90
C LEU A 51 -1.48 -17.46 2.76
N THR A 52 -1.09 -17.77 1.52
CA THR A 52 -1.98 -17.64 0.35
C THR A 52 -3.19 -18.55 0.46
N ASP A 53 -3.01 -19.80 0.89
CA ASP A 53 -4.11 -20.77 1.02
C ASP A 53 -5.11 -20.40 2.13
N MET A 54 -4.67 -19.65 3.14
CA MET A 54 -5.46 -19.31 4.32
C MET A 54 -5.86 -17.83 4.38
N VAL A 55 -5.66 -17.09 3.29
CA VAL A 55 -5.83 -15.63 3.25
C VAL A 55 -7.21 -15.17 3.76
N ASP A 56 -8.27 -15.92 3.45
CA ASP A 56 -9.64 -15.62 3.87
C ASP A 56 -9.81 -15.59 5.40
N ARG A 57 -8.92 -16.26 6.14
CA ARG A 57 -8.97 -16.23 7.61
C ARG A 57 -8.73 -14.84 8.20
N ILE A 58 -8.17 -13.91 7.43
CA ILE A 58 -7.97 -12.52 7.88
C ILE A 58 -9.29 -11.79 8.14
N GLU A 59 -10.39 -12.21 7.54
CA GLU A 59 -11.70 -11.58 7.69
C GLU A 59 -12.23 -11.61 9.13
N ILE A 60 -11.79 -12.57 9.97
CA ILE A 60 -12.21 -12.63 11.38
C ILE A 60 -11.42 -11.66 12.28
N VAL A 61 -10.37 -11.03 11.74
CA VAL A 61 -9.55 -10.08 12.50
C VAL A 61 -10.19 -8.69 12.43
N SER A 62 -10.25 -7.99 13.56
CA SER A 62 -10.83 -6.65 13.59
C SER A 62 -10.04 -5.65 12.73
N ALA A 63 -10.76 -4.71 12.14
CA ALA A 63 -10.18 -3.69 11.26
C ALA A 63 -9.09 -2.86 11.96
N GLU A 64 -9.23 -2.60 13.26
CA GLU A 64 -8.23 -1.89 14.05
C GLU A 64 -6.91 -2.64 14.16
N ARG A 65 -6.97 -3.97 14.37
CA ARG A 65 -5.75 -4.79 14.43
C ARG A 65 -5.05 -4.85 13.07
N VAL A 66 -5.83 -4.95 11.98
CA VAL A 66 -5.30 -4.90 10.60
C VAL A 66 -4.68 -3.54 10.34
N ARG A 67 -5.39 -2.42 10.65
CA ARG A 67 -4.86 -1.06 10.54
C ARG A 67 -3.53 -0.91 11.27
N ASP A 68 -3.42 -1.38 12.49
CA ASP A 68 -2.21 -1.21 13.30
C ASP A 68 -0.99 -1.91 12.68
N GLU A 69 -1.18 -3.04 12.02
CA GLU A 69 -0.10 -3.70 11.26
C GLU A 69 0.22 -2.96 9.95
N LEU A 70 -0.79 -2.44 9.24
CA LEU A 70 -0.60 -1.60 8.05
C LEU A 70 0.17 -0.31 8.39
N VAL A 71 -0.18 0.36 9.48
CA VAL A 71 0.52 1.57 9.95
C VAL A 71 1.98 1.27 10.24
N LYS A 72 2.28 0.21 10.99
CA LYS A 72 3.67 -0.19 11.29
C LYS A 72 4.44 -0.57 10.03
N MET A 73 3.79 -1.16 9.04
CA MET A 73 4.39 -1.48 7.74
C MET A 73 4.70 -0.21 6.96
N LEU A 74 3.73 0.71 6.85
CA LEU A 74 3.90 1.97 6.14
C LEU A 74 4.96 2.87 6.78
N LEU A 75 5.09 2.88 8.11
CA LEU A 75 6.09 3.66 8.84
C LEU A 75 7.48 3.01 8.88
N SER A 76 7.67 1.85 8.26
CA SER A 76 8.98 1.20 8.17
C SER A 76 9.89 1.87 7.14
N ASP A 77 11.18 1.46 7.12
CA ASP A 77 12.17 1.96 6.15
C ASP A 77 11.91 1.47 4.72
N ARG A 78 11.14 0.41 4.54
CA ARG A 78 10.88 -0.23 3.25
C ARG A 78 9.39 -0.52 3.05
N PRO A 79 8.51 0.49 3.09
CA PRO A 79 7.07 0.28 2.95
C PRO A 79 6.70 -0.38 1.62
N ARG A 80 7.40 -0.05 0.53
CA ARG A 80 7.22 -0.68 -0.79
C ARG A 80 7.28 -2.20 -0.71
N ALA A 81 8.32 -2.77 -0.11
CA ALA A 81 8.47 -4.22 0.01
C ALA A 81 7.32 -4.88 0.78
N GLY A 82 6.79 -4.19 1.80
CA GLY A 82 5.61 -4.65 2.53
C GLY A 82 4.34 -4.60 1.70
N ILE A 83 4.14 -3.53 0.92
CA ILE A 83 2.97 -3.38 0.03
C ILE A 83 3.00 -4.44 -1.07
N GLU A 84 4.15 -4.67 -1.70
CA GLU A 84 4.34 -5.73 -2.68
C GLU A 84 4.02 -7.10 -2.08
N ALA A 85 4.56 -7.43 -0.91
CA ALA A 85 4.27 -8.69 -0.22
C ALA A 85 2.78 -8.82 0.19
N LEU A 86 2.12 -7.70 0.53
CA LEU A 86 0.69 -7.67 0.84
C LEU A 86 -0.16 -8.01 -0.40
N VAL A 87 0.25 -7.52 -1.57
CA VAL A 87 -0.42 -7.82 -2.85
C VAL A 87 -0.12 -9.24 -3.30
N ASP A 88 1.15 -9.65 -3.31
CA ASP A 88 1.58 -10.98 -3.76
C ASP A 88 0.96 -12.12 -2.95
N SER A 89 0.68 -11.89 -1.68
CA SER A 89 0.05 -12.87 -0.80
C SER A 89 -1.47 -12.97 -0.94
N GLY A 90 -2.12 -12.05 -1.65
CA GLY A 90 -3.58 -11.95 -1.75
C GLY A 90 -4.25 -11.25 -0.55
N LEU A 91 -3.51 -10.93 0.51
CA LEU A 91 -4.06 -10.19 1.67
C LEU A 91 -4.64 -8.84 1.27
N ALA A 92 -4.02 -8.16 0.29
CA ALA A 92 -4.49 -6.87 -0.18
C ALA A 92 -5.90 -6.92 -0.75
N ASP A 93 -6.31 -8.00 -1.41
CA ASP A 93 -7.65 -8.16 -1.98
C ASP A 93 -8.75 -8.08 -0.92
N ILE A 94 -8.44 -8.46 0.31
CA ILE A 94 -9.37 -8.44 1.44
C ILE A 94 -9.24 -7.15 2.24
N VAL A 95 -8.02 -6.79 2.66
CA VAL A 95 -7.83 -5.69 3.61
C VAL A 95 -7.74 -4.32 2.94
N PHE A 96 -7.26 -4.26 1.69
CA PHE A 96 -7.06 -3.00 0.95
C PHE A 96 -7.20 -3.19 -0.58
N PRO A 97 -8.36 -3.66 -1.08
CA PRO A 97 -8.55 -4.06 -2.48
C PRO A 97 -8.33 -2.96 -3.52
N GLU A 98 -8.27 -1.70 -3.10
CA GLU A 98 -7.93 -0.60 -4.00
C GLU A 98 -6.48 -0.68 -4.52
N ILE A 99 -5.58 -1.33 -3.78
CA ILE A 99 -4.15 -1.40 -4.14
C ILE A 99 -3.89 -2.42 -5.26
N PRO A 100 -4.30 -3.71 -5.16
CA PRO A 100 -4.13 -4.64 -6.28
C PRO A 100 -4.92 -4.20 -7.53
N ALA A 101 -6.02 -3.47 -7.38
CA ALA A 101 -6.76 -2.90 -8.50
C ALA A 101 -5.95 -1.88 -9.35
N LEU A 102 -4.82 -1.38 -8.84
CA LEU A 102 -3.89 -0.51 -9.60
C LEU A 102 -3.04 -1.28 -10.61
N GLN A 103 -2.97 -2.60 -10.53
CA GLN A 103 -2.34 -3.48 -11.53
C GLN A 103 -3.21 -3.50 -12.79
N LEU A 104 -3.23 -2.39 -13.51
CA LEU A 104 -3.97 -2.27 -14.76
C LEU A 104 -3.17 -2.92 -15.88
N GLU A 105 -3.82 -3.83 -16.64
CA GLU A 105 -3.22 -4.38 -17.86
C GLU A 105 -2.80 -3.24 -18.79
N ILE A 106 -1.57 -3.32 -19.27
CA ILE A 106 -0.97 -2.34 -20.18
C ILE A 106 -1.69 -2.48 -21.51
N ASP A 107 -2.14 -1.34 -22.08
CA ASP A 107 -2.65 -1.24 -23.43
C ASP A 107 -1.57 -1.64 -24.45
N GLU A 108 -1.97 -2.22 -25.60
CA GLU A 108 -1.12 -2.76 -26.67
C GLU A 108 0.00 -1.81 -27.18
N HIS A 109 -0.03 -0.54 -26.78
CA HIS A 109 0.95 0.47 -27.20
C HIS A 109 2.00 0.86 -26.16
N HIS A 110 2.16 0.12 -25.06
CA HIS A 110 3.23 0.27 -24.05
C HIS A 110 3.47 1.69 -23.52
N ARG A 111 2.52 2.61 -23.64
CA ARG A 111 2.68 4.04 -23.29
C ARG A 111 2.20 4.41 -21.88
N HIS A 112 1.44 3.53 -21.24
CA HIS A 112 1.02 3.74 -19.85
C HIS A 112 1.86 2.85 -18.93
N LYS A 113 2.62 3.50 -18.05
CA LYS A 113 3.29 2.81 -16.95
C LYS A 113 2.22 2.11 -16.12
N ASP A 114 2.49 0.89 -15.67
CA ASP A 114 1.68 0.23 -14.66
C ASP A 114 1.43 1.20 -13.50
N VAL A 115 0.15 1.46 -13.20
CA VAL A 115 -0.24 2.43 -12.17
C VAL A 115 0.24 1.95 -10.80
N PHE A 116 0.28 0.64 -10.58
CA PHE A 116 0.83 0.06 -9.36
C PHE A 116 2.32 0.38 -9.21
N GLU A 117 3.13 0.11 -10.25
CA GLU A 117 4.58 0.42 -10.21
C GLU A 117 4.82 1.93 -10.06
N HIS A 118 4.03 2.76 -10.73
CA HIS A 118 4.07 4.21 -10.51
C HIS A 118 3.83 4.55 -9.04
N THR A 119 2.81 3.97 -8.43
CA THR A 119 2.49 4.20 -7.01
C THR A 119 3.63 3.75 -6.10
N MET A 120 4.28 2.62 -6.39
CA MET A 120 5.46 2.16 -5.63
C MET A 120 6.63 3.16 -5.73
N ILE A 121 6.88 3.73 -6.90
CA ILE A 121 7.90 4.77 -7.08
C ILE A 121 7.53 6.03 -6.29
N VAL A 122 6.24 6.41 -6.25
CA VAL A 122 5.79 7.58 -5.48
C VAL A 122 5.97 7.35 -3.98
N ILE A 123 5.72 6.14 -3.47
CA ILE A 123 6.01 5.75 -2.08
C ILE A 123 7.51 5.87 -1.77
N ASP A 124 8.38 5.33 -2.62
CA ASP A 124 9.84 5.43 -2.43
C ASP A 124 10.30 6.90 -2.39
N ARG A 125 9.72 7.75 -3.24
CA ARG A 125 10.00 9.19 -3.24
C ARG A 125 9.47 9.90 -1.99
N ALA A 126 8.29 9.52 -1.51
CA ALA A 126 7.73 10.07 -0.27
C ALA A 126 8.67 9.78 0.92
N VAL A 127 9.15 8.54 1.04
CA VAL A 127 10.13 8.15 2.05
C VAL A 127 11.44 8.94 1.91
N ALA A 128 11.92 9.15 0.68
CA ALA A 128 13.15 9.91 0.43
C ALA A 128 13.04 11.41 0.76
N LEU A 129 11.83 11.98 0.75
CA LEU A 129 11.58 13.37 1.16
C LEU A 129 11.58 13.54 2.69
N GLU A 130 11.38 12.48 3.43
CA GLU A 130 11.45 12.46 4.90
C GLU A 130 12.91 12.48 5.37
N THR A 131 13.56 13.62 5.32
CA THR A 131 15.01 13.76 5.56
C THR A 131 15.39 13.95 7.02
N GLY A 132 14.52 13.64 7.97
CA GLY A 132 14.76 13.80 9.40
C GLY A 132 14.22 15.11 9.97
N PRO A 133 14.54 15.46 11.24
CA PRO A 133 13.90 16.56 11.96
C PRO A 133 14.14 17.94 11.34
N ASP A 134 15.22 18.10 10.56
CA ASP A 134 15.57 19.36 9.88
C ASP A 134 15.11 19.38 8.42
N GLY A 135 14.47 18.33 7.94
CA GLY A 135 13.93 18.23 6.57
C GLY A 135 12.62 18.96 6.39
N PRO A 136 12.17 19.14 5.13
CA PRO A 136 10.89 19.79 4.84
C PRO A 136 9.68 18.99 5.34
N VAL A 137 9.84 17.69 5.57
CA VAL A 137 8.80 16.79 6.08
C VAL A 137 9.38 15.98 7.25
N PRO A 138 8.77 16.05 8.46
CA PRO A 138 9.18 15.24 9.58
C PRO A 138 9.06 13.74 9.28
N ALA A 139 10.04 12.95 9.66
CA ALA A 139 10.09 11.51 9.40
C ALA A 139 9.79 10.68 10.66
N PRO A 140 9.07 9.55 10.53
CA PRO A 140 8.25 9.14 9.39
C PRO A 140 6.86 9.82 9.41
N ASP A 141 6.33 10.21 8.24
CA ASP A 141 5.01 10.85 8.11
C ASP A 141 3.97 9.89 7.52
N LEU A 142 3.04 9.43 8.36
CA LEU A 142 1.98 8.51 7.94
C LEU A 142 1.00 9.15 6.95
N THR A 143 0.67 10.43 7.12
CA THR A 143 -0.26 11.16 6.25
C THR A 143 0.31 11.24 4.83
N LEU A 144 1.59 11.62 4.71
CA LEU A 144 2.29 11.66 3.43
C LEU A 144 2.32 10.28 2.77
N ARG A 145 2.70 9.24 3.50
CA ARG A 145 2.82 7.87 2.96
C ARG A 145 1.46 7.28 2.55
N LEU A 146 0.41 7.53 3.32
CA LEU A 146 -0.95 7.13 2.94
C LEU A 146 -1.44 7.91 1.71
N ALA A 147 -1.20 9.22 1.63
CA ALA A 147 -1.55 10.02 0.47
C ALA A 147 -0.80 9.53 -0.79
N ALA A 148 0.50 9.24 -0.66
CA ALA A 148 1.32 8.66 -1.73
C ALA A 148 0.79 7.30 -2.20
N LEU A 149 0.37 6.43 -1.27
CA LEU A 149 -0.20 5.11 -1.60
C LEU A 149 -1.55 5.24 -2.31
N MET A 150 -2.34 6.23 -1.95
CA MET A 150 -3.76 6.33 -2.35
C MET A 150 -4.02 7.35 -3.45
N HIS A 151 -3.03 8.14 -3.92
CA HIS A 151 -3.27 9.25 -4.86
C HIS A 151 -3.98 8.81 -6.13
N ASP A 152 -3.67 7.63 -6.63
CA ASP A 152 -4.13 7.10 -7.92
C ASP A 152 -5.23 6.02 -7.82
N ILE A 153 -5.74 5.71 -6.62
CA ILE A 153 -6.75 4.62 -6.45
C ILE A 153 -8.07 4.87 -7.18
N GLY A 154 -8.31 6.09 -7.66
CA GLY A 154 -9.45 6.43 -8.50
C GLY A 154 -9.31 6.00 -9.96
N LYS A 155 -8.09 5.75 -10.46
CA LYS A 155 -7.82 5.43 -11.87
C LYS A 155 -8.55 4.20 -12.39
N PRO A 156 -8.59 3.05 -11.69
CA PRO A 156 -9.32 1.88 -12.18
C PRO A 156 -10.81 2.16 -12.47
N LYS A 157 -11.47 2.98 -11.64
CA LYS A 157 -12.89 3.33 -11.79
C LYS A 157 -13.16 4.41 -12.82
N THR A 158 -12.18 5.22 -13.15
CA THR A 158 -12.34 6.34 -14.11
C THR A 158 -11.72 6.04 -15.46
N ARG A 159 -11.13 4.87 -15.63
CA ARG A 159 -10.52 4.43 -16.88
C ARG A 159 -11.51 4.45 -18.02
N ARG A 160 -11.15 5.12 -19.11
CA ARG A 160 -11.90 5.17 -20.38
C ARG A 160 -10.97 4.94 -21.55
N PHE A 161 -11.44 4.16 -22.51
CA PHE A 161 -10.77 3.99 -23.80
C PHE A 161 -11.35 5.00 -24.77
N GLU A 162 -10.49 5.87 -25.31
CA GLU A 162 -10.86 6.90 -26.28
C GLU A 162 -10.47 6.46 -27.71
N SER A 163 -10.97 7.20 -28.70
CA SER A 163 -10.63 6.96 -30.09
C SER A 163 -9.10 7.05 -30.31
N GLY A 164 -8.55 6.13 -31.10
CA GLY A 164 -7.11 6.06 -31.37
C GLY A 164 -6.28 5.33 -30.31
N GLY A 165 -6.91 4.52 -29.43
CA GLY A 165 -6.21 3.70 -28.43
C GLY A 165 -5.68 4.49 -27.23
N LYS A 166 -6.12 5.73 -27.04
CA LYS A 166 -5.75 6.55 -25.89
C LYS A 166 -6.58 6.14 -24.67
N VAL A 167 -5.94 6.04 -23.52
CA VAL A 167 -6.62 5.81 -22.23
C VAL A 167 -6.63 7.11 -21.43
N SER A 168 -7.77 7.45 -20.85
CA SER A 168 -7.94 8.61 -19.97
C SER A 168 -8.48 8.20 -18.60
N PHE A 169 -8.23 9.05 -17.59
CA PHE A 169 -8.61 8.83 -16.18
C PHE A 169 -9.23 10.12 -15.60
N HIS A 170 -10.16 10.72 -16.31
CA HIS A 170 -10.74 12.01 -15.90
C HIS A 170 -11.38 11.92 -14.50
N HIS A 171 -11.09 12.92 -13.67
CA HIS A 171 -11.60 13.06 -12.30
C HIS A 171 -11.19 11.92 -11.35
N HIS A 172 -10.07 11.21 -11.60
CA HIS A 172 -9.60 10.17 -10.70
C HIS A 172 -9.19 10.72 -9.33
N ASP A 173 -8.81 11.98 -9.23
CA ASP A 173 -8.56 12.73 -8.01
C ASP A 173 -9.79 12.79 -7.10
N ALA A 174 -10.91 13.30 -7.61
CA ALA A 174 -12.15 13.42 -6.86
C ALA A 174 -12.79 12.05 -6.53
N VAL A 175 -12.69 11.07 -7.44
CA VAL A 175 -13.15 9.70 -7.22
C VAL A 175 -12.23 9.01 -6.19
N GLY A 176 -10.91 9.16 -6.36
CA GLY A 176 -9.90 8.65 -5.43
C GLY A 176 -10.10 9.18 -4.01
N ALA A 177 -10.31 10.47 -3.84
CA ALA A 177 -10.58 11.08 -2.53
C ALA A 177 -11.80 10.47 -1.82
N LYS A 178 -12.89 10.20 -2.56
CA LYS A 178 -14.07 9.51 -2.01
C LYS A 178 -13.77 8.06 -1.61
N MET A 179 -12.98 7.36 -2.42
CA MET A 179 -12.56 5.98 -2.12
C MET A 179 -11.63 5.95 -0.90
N THR A 180 -10.67 6.87 -0.81
CA THR A 180 -9.78 7.07 0.34
C THR A 180 -10.57 7.24 1.63
N ARG A 181 -11.51 8.20 1.65
CA ARG A 181 -12.37 8.44 2.83
C ARG A 181 -13.13 7.19 3.24
N LYS A 182 -13.69 6.45 2.26
CA LYS A 182 -14.40 5.20 2.54
C LYS A 182 -13.49 4.13 3.12
N ARG A 183 -12.30 3.94 2.55
CA ARG A 183 -11.35 2.90 2.98
C ARG A 183 -10.79 3.20 4.36
N LEU A 184 -10.31 4.41 4.61
CA LEU A 184 -9.74 4.78 5.90
C LEU A 184 -10.77 4.73 7.04
N LYS A 185 -12.04 5.10 6.77
CA LYS A 185 -13.14 4.90 7.73
C LYS A 185 -13.39 3.41 8.01
N ALA A 186 -13.37 2.56 6.99
CA ALA A 186 -13.55 1.12 7.16
C ALA A 186 -12.40 0.47 7.95
N LEU A 187 -11.19 1.03 7.88
CA LEU A 187 -10.02 0.65 8.66
C LEU A 187 -9.96 1.36 10.03
N HIS A 188 -10.99 2.09 10.42
CA HIS A 188 -11.09 2.79 11.70
C HIS A 188 -9.93 3.77 11.97
N PHE A 189 -9.45 4.48 10.93
CA PHE A 189 -8.60 5.65 11.14
C PHE A 189 -9.40 6.78 11.79
N ASP A 190 -8.70 7.63 12.55
CA ASP A 190 -9.33 8.82 13.14
C ASP A 190 -9.79 9.83 12.08
N HIS A 191 -10.67 10.74 12.48
CA HIS A 191 -11.30 11.69 11.57
C HIS A 191 -10.28 12.62 10.89
N HIS A 192 -9.27 13.09 11.61
CA HIS A 192 -8.28 14.02 11.07
C HIS A 192 -7.45 13.33 9.98
N MET A 193 -6.94 12.13 10.25
CA MET A 193 -6.23 11.32 9.25
C MET A 193 -7.08 11.07 7.99
N VAL A 194 -8.36 10.74 8.18
CA VAL A 194 -9.30 10.51 7.04
C VAL A 194 -9.44 11.76 6.19
N GLU A 195 -9.65 12.93 6.79
CA GLU A 195 -9.85 14.17 6.05
C GLU A 195 -8.55 14.64 5.39
N ASP A 196 -7.43 14.65 6.10
CA ASP A 196 -6.14 15.12 5.60
C ASP A 196 -5.67 14.30 4.40
N VAL A 197 -5.67 12.97 4.52
CA VAL A 197 -5.26 12.09 3.40
C VAL A 197 -6.22 12.21 2.21
N SER A 198 -7.54 12.29 2.47
CA SER A 198 -8.52 12.44 1.39
C SER A 198 -8.38 13.76 0.65
N GLU A 199 -8.04 14.84 1.35
CA GLU A 199 -7.83 16.15 0.74
C GLU A 199 -6.53 16.15 -0.08
N LEU A 200 -5.44 15.56 0.41
CA LEU A 200 -4.21 15.42 -0.36
C LEU A 200 -4.44 14.63 -1.67
N VAL A 201 -5.22 13.55 -1.60
CA VAL A 201 -5.60 12.78 -2.80
C VAL A 201 -6.45 13.64 -3.77
N ASN A 202 -7.36 14.46 -3.25
CA ASN A 202 -8.17 15.35 -4.08
C ASN A 202 -7.34 16.45 -4.77
N LEU A 203 -6.27 16.88 -4.15
CA LEU A 203 -5.45 18.00 -4.61
C LEU A 203 -4.24 17.59 -5.47
N HIS A 204 -3.90 16.29 -5.54
CA HIS A 204 -2.61 15.85 -6.11
C HIS A 204 -2.39 16.29 -7.57
N LEU A 205 -3.45 16.48 -8.36
CA LEU A 205 -3.33 16.96 -9.73
C LEU A 205 -3.14 18.48 -9.86
N ARG A 206 -3.43 19.25 -8.82
CA ARG A 206 -3.35 20.73 -8.90
C ARG A 206 -1.92 21.23 -9.06
N PHE A 207 -0.92 20.40 -8.72
CA PHE A 207 0.49 20.75 -8.84
C PHE A 207 1.11 20.31 -10.18
N HIS A 208 0.34 19.61 -11.04
CA HIS A 208 0.77 19.20 -12.37
C HIS A 208 0.90 20.39 -13.29
N GLY A 209 1.66 21.21 -13.40
CA GLY A 209 1.79 22.40 -14.24
C GLY A 209 2.51 23.54 -13.52
N TYR A 210 2.74 23.37 -12.21
CA TYR A 210 3.41 24.41 -11.41
C TYR A 210 4.84 24.73 -11.88
N VAL A 211 5.46 23.79 -12.61
CA VAL A 211 6.82 23.98 -13.17
C VAL A 211 6.76 24.67 -14.54
N GLU A 212 5.63 24.59 -15.24
CA GLU A 212 5.47 25.13 -16.60
C GLU A 212 4.87 26.54 -16.62
N GLU A 213 3.96 26.86 -15.68
CA GLU A 213 3.43 28.21 -15.49
C GLU A 213 3.25 28.54 -14.00
N PRO A 214 3.78 29.68 -13.51
CA PRO A 214 3.57 30.09 -12.12
C PRO A 214 2.09 30.39 -11.90
N TRP A 215 1.52 29.88 -10.82
CA TRP A 215 0.16 30.20 -10.40
C TRP A 215 0.08 31.71 -10.12
N THR A 216 -0.79 32.40 -10.85
CA THR A 216 -1.20 33.76 -10.49
C THR A 216 -2.37 33.66 -9.52
N ASP A 217 -2.28 34.40 -8.40
CA ASP A 217 -3.33 34.54 -7.38
C ASP A 217 -4.68 34.98 -7.95
#